data_52fa7ef45be8e0dcab002675163b2b77
#
_entry.id   52fa7ef45be8e0dcab002675163b2b77
#
_cell.length_a   1.000
_cell.length_b   1.000
_cell.length_c   1.000
_cell.angle_alpha   90.00
_cell.angle_beta   90.00
_cell.angle_gamma   90.00
#
_symmetry.space_group_name_H-M   'P 1'
#
loop_
_entity.id
_entity.type
_entity.pdbx_description
1 polymer ?
#
loop_
_entity_poly.entity_id
_entity_poly.type
_entity_poly.pdbx_seq_one_letter_code
_entity_poly.pdbx_strand_id
1 'polypeptide(L)'
;DKLISAVIQEVYLTKVRAKKEEVVRMVGLRCAALGLQPPSRKPILARLKELDPGLVAKARLQTGEAATLTHFVPGRYQVHQALEVVQIDHTPVDVIVVDETHRLPIGRPWLTLAVDVATRVVTGFYVSMEAPSSTSVALCFAQAVLPKESWLKQRGLECHWPVWGLPAAVHADNGADFTAAA
;
A
#
# COMPACT_ATOMS: atom_id res chain seq x y z
N ASP A 1 33.01 11.91 17.75
CA ASP A 1 31.90 12.07 16.79
C ASP A 1 32.22 11.47 15.42
N LYS A 2 33.36 11.78 14.77
CA LYS A 2 33.72 11.26 13.44
C LYS A 2 33.69 9.73 13.35
N LEU A 3 34.17 9.04 14.42
CA LEU A 3 34.19 7.57 14.47
C LEU A 3 32.75 6.97 14.48
N ILE A 4 31.86 7.55 15.26
CA ILE A 4 30.47 7.12 15.32
C ILE A 4 29.79 7.29 13.95
N SER A 5 29.98 8.45 13.30
CA SER A 5 29.45 8.71 11.96
C SER A 5 29.97 7.73 10.91
N ALA A 6 31.28 7.41 10.95
CA ALA A 6 31.86 6.43 10.04
C ALA A 6 31.24 5.03 10.21
N VAL A 7 31.08 4.57 11.47
CA VAL A 7 30.45 3.26 11.75
C VAL A 7 28.98 3.25 11.34
N ILE A 8 28.25 4.35 11.52
CA ILE A 8 26.87 4.46 11.05
C ILE A 8 26.79 4.29 9.54
N GLN A 9 27.65 4.97 8.79
CA GLN A 9 27.70 4.85 7.32
C GLN A 9 28.03 3.43 6.86
N GLU A 10 29.02 2.79 7.46
CA GLU A 10 29.52 1.50 7.02
C GLU A 10 28.69 0.32 7.50
N VAL A 11 28.02 0.42 8.63
CA VAL A 11 27.31 -0.70 9.27
C VAL A 11 25.80 -0.52 9.20
N TYR A 12 25.29 0.68 9.55
CA TYR A 12 23.86 0.91 9.69
C TYR A 12 23.18 1.29 8.37
N LEU A 13 23.80 2.17 7.59
CA LEU A 13 23.26 2.64 6.31
C LEU A 13 23.64 1.69 5.16
N THR A 14 23.33 0.40 5.35
CA THR A 14 23.60 -0.66 4.36
C THR A 14 22.37 -1.54 4.16
N LYS A 15 22.30 -2.20 3.02
CA LYS A 15 21.23 -3.14 2.69
C LYS A 15 21.17 -4.38 3.58
N VAL A 16 22.23 -4.64 4.37
CA VAL A 16 22.28 -5.74 5.36
C VAL A 16 21.32 -5.52 6.52
N ARG A 17 20.80 -4.28 6.70
CA ARG A 17 19.84 -3.92 7.75
C ARG A 17 20.30 -4.24 9.17
N ALA A 18 21.60 -4.01 9.45
CA ALA A 18 22.18 -4.26 10.77
C ALA A 18 21.35 -3.61 11.89
N LYS A 19 21.24 -4.29 13.04
CA LYS A 19 20.51 -3.77 14.21
C LYS A 19 21.32 -2.64 14.88
N LYS A 20 20.63 -1.78 15.65
CA LYS A 20 21.25 -0.66 16.38
C LYS A 20 22.32 -1.14 17.37
N GLU A 21 22.13 -2.30 17.97
CA GLU A 21 23.07 -2.95 18.87
C GLU A 21 24.39 -3.30 18.19
N GLU A 22 24.34 -3.67 16.92
CA GLU A 22 25.55 -3.95 16.12
C GLU A 22 26.40 -2.71 15.92
N VAL A 23 25.75 -1.55 15.69
CA VAL A 23 26.45 -0.25 15.62
C VAL A 23 27.16 0.06 16.93
N VAL A 24 26.46 -0.15 18.07
CA VAL A 24 27.06 0.07 19.40
C VAL A 24 28.28 -0.83 19.61
N ARG A 25 28.17 -2.11 19.27
CA ARG A 25 29.26 -3.10 19.33
C ARG A 25 30.45 -2.69 18.46
N MET A 26 30.22 -2.30 17.23
CA MET A 26 31.27 -1.90 16.29
C MET A 26 31.99 -0.61 16.71
N VAL A 27 31.24 0.36 17.24
CA VAL A 27 31.87 1.58 17.84
C VAL A 27 32.78 1.20 18.99
N GLY A 28 32.36 0.30 19.88
CA GLY A 28 33.16 -0.20 20.98
C GLY A 28 34.47 -0.86 20.51
N LEU A 29 34.37 -1.76 19.53
CA LEU A 29 35.54 -2.45 18.95
C LEU A 29 36.52 -1.48 18.30
N ARG A 30 36.04 -0.48 17.55
CA ARG A 30 36.92 0.53 16.93
C ARG A 30 37.61 1.46 17.96
N CYS A 31 36.87 1.83 19.02
CA CYS A 31 37.44 2.59 20.11
C CYS A 31 38.58 1.79 20.79
N ALA A 32 38.35 0.50 21.07
CA ALA A 32 39.37 -0.37 21.68
C ALA A 32 40.62 -0.49 20.79
N ALA A 33 40.43 -0.68 19.46
CA ALA A 33 41.55 -0.76 18.52
C ALA A 33 42.39 0.54 18.44
N LEU A 34 41.78 1.69 18.76
CA LEU A 34 42.46 3.00 18.79
C LEU A 34 42.91 3.42 20.19
N GLY A 35 42.79 2.56 21.20
CA GLY A 35 43.12 2.89 22.60
C GLY A 35 42.20 3.96 23.21
N LEU A 36 40.99 4.18 22.66
CA LEU A 36 40.05 5.17 23.13
C LEU A 36 39.01 4.55 24.04
N GLN A 37 38.54 5.31 25.04
CA GLN A 37 37.38 4.88 25.82
C GLN A 37 36.12 4.91 24.97
N PRO A 38 35.35 3.79 24.92
CA PRO A 38 34.11 3.74 24.14
C PRO A 38 33.04 4.64 24.76
N PRO A 39 32.28 5.39 23.96
CA PRO A 39 31.17 6.17 24.46
C PRO A 39 30.05 5.25 25.00
N SER A 40 29.25 5.76 25.93
CA SER A 40 28.05 5.00 26.37
C SER A 40 27.07 4.79 25.25
N ARG A 41 26.12 3.85 25.43
CA ARG A 41 25.10 3.52 24.44
C ARG A 41 24.20 4.70 24.04
N LYS A 42 23.89 5.61 25.00
CA LYS A 42 22.92 6.71 24.78
C LYS A 42 23.31 7.67 23.64
N PRO A 43 24.55 8.24 23.58
CA PRO A 43 24.92 9.15 22.50
C PRO A 43 24.92 8.46 21.11
N ILE A 44 25.26 7.18 21.01
CA ILE A 44 25.24 6.43 19.74
C ILE A 44 23.80 6.31 19.25
N LEU A 45 22.86 5.94 20.15
CA LEU A 45 21.43 5.84 19.78
C LEU A 45 20.81 7.20 19.48
N ALA A 46 21.26 8.28 20.13
CA ALA A 46 20.81 9.63 19.82
C ALA A 46 21.19 10.01 18.38
N ARG A 47 22.43 9.76 17.96
CA ARG A 47 22.88 10.00 16.58
C ARG A 47 22.10 9.18 15.54
N LEU A 48 21.73 7.94 15.87
CA LEU A 48 20.90 7.12 15.01
C LEU A 48 19.47 7.65 14.87
N LYS A 49 18.93 8.35 15.88
CA LYS A 49 17.62 8.99 15.83
C LYS A 49 17.61 10.30 15.03
N GLU A 50 18.75 10.99 15.00
CA GLU A 50 18.91 12.25 14.25
C GLU A 50 19.03 12.02 12.72
N LEU A 51 19.21 10.78 12.27
CA LEU A 51 19.28 10.46 10.85
C LEU A 51 17.95 10.75 10.17
N ASP A 52 18.01 11.34 9.00
CA ASP A 52 16.85 11.54 8.15
C ASP A 52 16.20 10.19 7.79
N PRO A 53 14.90 10.01 8.07
CA PRO A 53 14.19 8.75 7.81
C PRO A 53 14.21 8.34 6.33
N GLY A 54 14.17 9.31 5.42
CA GLY A 54 14.22 9.06 3.97
C GLY A 54 15.59 8.54 3.54
N LEU A 55 16.66 9.11 4.10
CA LEU A 55 18.03 8.64 3.86
C LEU A 55 18.24 7.22 4.42
N VAL A 56 17.72 6.94 5.61
CA VAL A 56 17.76 5.59 6.22
C VAL A 56 16.98 4.59 5.36
N ALA A 57 15.78 4.94 4.91
CA ALA A 57 14.96 4.09 4.05
C ALA A 57 15.69 3.79 2.72
N LYS A 58 16.23 4.81 2.06
CA LYS A 58 16.97 4.68 0.80
C LYS A 58 18.19 3.79 0.93
N ALA A 59 18.93 3.89 2.04
CA ALA A 59 20.15 3.11 2.27
C ALA A 59 19.86 1.65 2.67
N ARG A 60 18.79 1.39 3.41
CA ARG A 60 18.51 0.08 4.04
C ARG A 60 17.50 -0.77 3.28
N LEU A 61 16.59 -0.16 2.52
CA LEU A 61 15.52 -0.86 1.81
C LEU A 61 15.89 -1.11 0.33
N GLN A 62 15.21 -2.05 -0.30
CA GLN A 62 15.28 -2.20 -1.74
C GLN A 62 14.58 -1.03 -2.43
N THR A 63 14.91 -0.76 -3.68
CA THR A 63 14.50 0.44 -4.40
C THR A 63 12.97 0.65 -4.39
N GLY A 64 12.18 -0.43 -4.51
CA GLY A 64 10.71 -0.36 -4.45
C GLY A 64 10.17 -0.06 -3.04
N GLU A 65 10.72 -0.72 -2.00
CA GLU A 65 10.31 -0.50 -0.61
C GLU A 65 10.64 0.92 -0.12
N ALA A 66 11.79 1.46 -0.53
CA ALA A 66 12.20 2.81 -0.17
C ALA A 66 11.28 3.87 -0.80
N ALA A 67 10.86 3.69 -2.06
CA ALA A 67 9.93 4.57 -2.73
C ALA A 67 8.57 4.62 -2.01
N THR A 68 8.03 3.47 -1.62
CA THR A 68 6.76 3.39 -0.90
C THR A 68 6.78 4.14 0.42
N LEU A 69 7.87 4.04 1.20
CA LEU A 69 7.97 4.72 2.50
C LEU A 69 8.25 6.22 2.41
N THR A 70 8.97 6.67 1.37
CA THR A 70 9.29 8.10 1.21
C THR A 70 8.15 8.90 0.61
N HIS A 71 7.22 8.25 -0.11
CA HIS A 71 6.03 8.88 -0.67
C HIS A 71 4.79 8.75 0.23
N PHE A 72 4.88 8.04 1.35
CA PHE A 72 3.77 7.91 2.28
C PHE A 72 3.61 9.20 3.10
N VAL A 73 2.83 10.13 2.58
CA VAL A 73 2.29 11.25 3.35
C VAL A 73 0.90 10.81 3.84
N PRO A 74 0.70 10.54 5.15
CA PRO A 74 -0.63 10.25 5.66
C PRO A 74 -1.45 11.53 5.56
N GLY A 75 -2.18 11.67 4.47
CA GLY A 75 -3.11 12.76 4.23
C GLY A 75 -4.54 12.23 4.27
N ARG A 76 -5.46 12.94 4.93
CA ARG A 76 -6.87 12.76 4.66
C ARG A 76 -7.17 13.51 3.37
N TYR A 77 -7.73 12.82 2.39
CA TYR A 77 -8.35 13.50 1.26
C TYR A 77 -9.44 14.43 1.79
N GLN A 78 -9.25 15.73 1.62
CA GLN A 78 -10.32 16.71 1.83
C GLN A 78 -11.13 16.73 0.54
N VAL A 79 -12.15 15.89 0.48
CA VAL A 79 -13.07 15.74 -0.65
C VAL A 79 -14.38 16.37 -0.26
N HIS A 80 -14.90 17.28 -1.08
CA HIS A 80 -16.08 18.09 -0.76
C HIS A 80 -17.29 17.73 -1.62
N GLN A 81 -17.07 17.10 -2.77
CA GLN A 81 -18.14 16.79 -3.72
C GLN A 81 -18.16 15.32 -4.09
N ALA A 82 -19.34 14.80 -4.43
CA ALA A 82 -19.49 13.47 -4.97
C ALA A 82 -18.73 13.34 -6.29
N LEU A 83 -18.11 12.18 -6.51
CA LEU A 83 -17.28 11.86 -7.68
C LEU A 83 -16.01 12.73 -7.84
N GLU A 84 -15.62 13.48 -6.81
CA GLU A 84 -14.32 14.17 -6.83
C GLU A 84 -13.18 13.16 -6.75
N VAL A 85 -13.27 12.18 -5.84
CA VAL A 85 -12.31 11.07 -5.73
C VAL A 85 -13.08 9.76 -5.52
N VAL A 86 -12.85 8.78 -6.40
CA VAL A 86 -13.32 7.40 -6.21
C VAL A 86 -12.13 6.51 -5.86
N GLN A 87 -12.24 5.78 -4.78
CA GLN A 87 -11.25 4.79 -4.35
C GLN A 87 -11.63 3.41 -4.87
N ILE A 88 -10.67 2.71 -5.49
CA ILE A 88 -10.84 1.32 -5.96
C ILE A 88 -9.89 0.42 -5.16
N ASP A 89 -10.43 -0.70 -4.68
CA ASP A 89 -9.70 -1.68 -3.89
C ASP A 89 -10.20 -3.10 -4.17
N HIS A 90 -9.39 -4.10 -3.81
CA HIS A 90 -9.68 -5.52 -3.99
C HIS A 90 -9.73 -6.24 -2.65
N THR A 91 -10.73 -7.09 -2.49
CA THR A 91 -10.84 -7.93 -1.29
C THR A 91 -11.37 -9.32 -1.64
N PRO A 92 -10.85 -10.40 -1.04
CA PRO A 92 -11.48 -11.71 -1.15
C PRO A 92 -12.80 -11.70 -0.37
N VAL A 93 -13.87 -12.17 -0.99
CA VAL A 93 -15.18 -12.29 -0.32
C VAL A 93 -15.16 -13.48 0.63
N ASP A 94 -15.69 -13.32 1.83
CA ASP A 94 -15.73 -14.40 2.84
C ASP A 94 -16.87 -15.38 2.61
N VAL A 95 -16.93 -15.91 1.38
CA VAL A 95 -17.87 -16.92 0.92
C VAL A 95 -17.12 -17.96 0.10
N ILE A 96 -17.46 -19.22 0.23
CA ILE A 96 -16.95 -20.30 -0.61
C ILE A 96 -17.99 -20.60 -1.70
N VAL A 97 -17.58 -20.40 -2.96
CA VAL A 97 -18.37 -20.80 -4.12
C VAL A 97 -18.20 -22.29 -4.35
N VAL A 98 -19.28 -22.98 -4.66
CA VAL A 98 -19.31 -24.42 -4.95
C VAL A 98 -19.84 -24.65 -6.36
N ASP A 99 -19.43 -25.75 -7.00
CA ASP A 99 -19.99 -26.15 -8.28
C ASP A 99 -21.47 -26.56 -8.16
N GLU A 100 -22.21 -26.43 -9.24
CA GLU A 100 -23.67 -26.67 -9.25
C GLU A 100 -24.03 -28.17 -9.12
N THR A 101 -23.19 -29.05 -9.66
CA THR A 101 -23.50 -30.48 -9.80
C THR A 101 -23.17 -31.28 -8.55
N HIS A 102 -21.95 -31.16 -8.05
CA HIS A 102 -21.45 -31.98 -6.94
C HIS A 102 -21.29 -31.19 -5.65
N ARG A 103 -21.54 -29.88 -5.67
CA ARG A 103 -21.38 -28.97 -4.51
C ARG A 103 -19.96 -28.94 -3.94
N LEU A 104 -18.97 -29.30 -4.78
CA LEU A 104 -17.57 -29.23 -4.38
C LEU A 104 -17.06 -27.78 -4.35
N PRO A 105 -16.18 -27.42 -3.40
CA PRO A 105 -15.67 -26.05 -3.28
C PRO A 105 -14.78 -25.71 -4.48
N ILE A 106 -15.10 -24.61 -5.15
CA ILE A 106 -14.29 -24.03 -6.23
C ILE A 106 -13.26 -23.05 -5.63
N GLY A 107 -13.70 -22.20 -4.71
CA GLY A 107 -12.83 -21.20 -4.08
C GLY A 107 -13.59 -19.97 -3.55
N ARG A 108 -12.84 -18.96 -3.15
CA ARG A 108 -13.38 -17.67 -2.71
C ARG A 108 -13.32 -16.67 -3.86
N PRO A 109 -14.41 -15.97 -4.17
CA PRO A 109 -14.37 -14.93 -5.21
C PRO A 109 -13.64 -13.68 -4.72
N TRP A 110 -13.14 -12.92 -5.65
CA TRP A 110 -12.59 -11.59 -5.44
C TRP A 110 -13.63 -10.53 -5.77
N LEU A 111 -13.73 -9.54 -4.91
CA LEU A 111 -14.53 -8.33 -5.10
C LEU A 111 -13.58 -7.16 -5.38
N THR A 112 -13.74 -6.53 -6.52
CA THR A 112 -13.19 -5.21 -6.82
C THR A 112 -14.27 -4.19 -6.56
N LEU A 113 -14.02 -3.22 -5.69
CA LEU A 113 -15.03 -2.27 -5.22
C LEU A 113 -14.58 -0.84 -5.50
N ALA A 114 -15.46 -0.03 -6.08
CA ALA A 114 -15.26 1.40 -6.28
C ALA A 114 -16.17 2.19 -5.34
N VAL A 115 -15.60 3.02 -4.48
CA VAL A 115 -16.30 3.80 -3.44
C VAL A 115 -15.99 5.27 -3.60
N ASP A 116 -17.01 6.10 -3.65
CA ASP A 116 -16.85 7.55 -3.59
C ASP A 116 -16.37 7.99 -2.21
N VAL A 117 -15.27 8.73 -2.16
CA VAL A 117 -14.62 9.12 -0.90
C VAL A 117 -15.46 10.11 -0.10
N ALA A 118 -16.16 11.03 -0.78
CA ALA A 118 -16.98 12.05 -0.13
C ALA A 118 -18.25 11.47 0.50
N THR A 119 -19.00 10.68 -0.26
CA THR A 119 -20.33 10.19 0.15
C THR A 119 -20.31 8.81 0.77
N ARG A 120 -19.21 8.07 0.60
CA ARG A 120 -19.07 6.66 0.99
C ARG A 120 -20.00 5.70 0.24
N VAL A 121 -20.60 6.15 -0.84
CA VAL A 121 -21.48 5.33 -1.67
C VAL A 121 -20.64 4.46 -2.61
N VAL A 122 -21.06 3.21 -2.78
CA VAL A 122 -20.50 2.31 -3.79
C VAL A 122 -20.92 2.81 -5.16
N THR A 123 -19.96 3.16 -5.98
CA THR A 123 -20.19 3.65 -7.35
C THR A 123 -20.19 2.50 -8.36
N GLY A 124 -19.42 1.45 -8.09
CA GLY A 124 -19.34 0.25 -8.93
C GLY A 124 -18.66 -0.90 -8.22
N PHE A 125 -18.85 -2.11 -8.76
CA PHE A 125 -18.14 -3.31 -8.30
C PHE A 125 -17.98 -4.33 -9.43
N TYR A 126 -17.03 -5.23 -9.25
CA TYR A 126 -16.83 -6.39 -10.10
C TYR A 126 -16.49 -7.61 -9.24
N VAL A 127 -17.09 -8.77 -9.53
CA VAL A 127 -16.84 -10.02 -8.80
C VAL A 127 -16.30 -11.06 -9.78
N SER A 128 -15.21 -11.71 -9.41
CA SER A 128 -14.58 -12.76 -10.22
C SER A 128 -14.01 -13.87 -9.35
N MET A 129 -13.93 -15.07 -9.91
CA MET A 129 -13.16 -16.18 -9.31
C MET A 129 -11.65 -16.05 -9.59
N GLU A 130 -11.26 -15.20 -10.52
CA GLU A 130 -9.88 -14.92 -10.86
C GLU A 130 -9.28 -13.88 -9.92
N ALA A 131 -7.96 -13.96 -9.71
CA ALA A 131 -7.22 -12.97 -8.94
C ALA A 131 -7.37 -11.56 -9.56
N PRO A 132 -7.24 -10.50 -8.74
CA PRO A 132 -7.31 -9.12 -9.23
C PRO A 132 -6.33 -8.86 -10.37
N SER A 133 -6.78 -8.06 -11.33
CA SER A 133 -6.03 -7.70 -12.52
C SER A 133 -6.47 -6.33 -13.05
N SER A 134 -5.75 -5.77 -14.01
CA SER A 134 -6.15 -4.54 -14.72
C SER A 134 -7.55 -4.67 -15.37
N THR A 135 -7.91 -5.88 -15.80
CA THR A 135 -9.25 -6.17 -16.35
C THR A 135 -10.34 -6.01 -15.29
N SER A 136 -10.13 -6.53 -14.07
CA SER A 136 -11.10 -6.38 -12.98
C SER A 136 -11.28 -4.92 -12.56
N VAL A 137 -10.21 -4.14 -12.57
CA VAL A 137 -10.26 -2.69 -12.36
C VAL A 137 -11.05 -1.99 -13.46
N ALA A 138 -10.75 -2.30 -14.73
CA ALA A 138 -11.43 -1.69 -15.88
C ALA A 138 -12.93 -1.99 -15.89
N LEU A 139 -13.35 -3.23 -15.59
CA LEU A 139 -14.76 -3.62 -15.52
C LEU A 139 -15.48 -2.97 -14.35
N CYS A 140 -14.84 -2.90 -13.18
CA CYS A 140 -15.35 -2.18 -12.02
C CYS A 140 -15.53 -0.68 -12.33
N PHE A 141 -14.55 -0.07 -12.97
CA PHE A 141 -14.57 1.34 -13.34
C PHE A 141 -15.65 1.62 -14.39
N ALA A 142 -15.77 0.78 -15.43
CA ALA A 142 -16.83 0.90 -16.42
C ALA A 142 -18.21 0.86 -15.76
N GLN A 143 -18.42 -0.05 -14.81
CA GLN A 143 -19.67 -0.09 -14.05
C GLN A 143 -19.85 1.17 -13.19
N ALA A 144 -18.80 1.72 -12.58
CA ALA A 144 -18.90 2.94 -11.79
C ALA A 144 -19.35 4.15 -12.61
N VAL A 145 -18.88 4.26 -13.85
CA VAL A 145 -19.14 5.39 -14.75
C VAL A 145 -20.51 5.29 -15.43
N LEU A 146 -20.96 4.08 -15.76
CA LEU A 146 -22.19 3.88 -16.52
C LEU A 146 -23.46 3.92 -15.66
N PRO A 147 -24.62 4.36 -16.22
CA PRO A 147 -25.92 4.25 -15.58
C PRO A 147 -26.25 2.80 -15.21
N LYS A 148 -26.94 2.59 -14.08
CA LYS A 148 -27.20 1.26 -13.51
C LYS A 148 -28.54 0.64 -13.90
N GLU A 149 -29.46 1.42 -14.47
CA GLU A 149 -30.85 1.02 -14.70
C GLU A 149 -30.95 -0.22 -15.60
N SER A 150 -30.20 -0.25 -16.70
CA SER A 150 -30.19 -1.41 -17.62
C SER A 150 -29.57 -2.64 -16.97
N TRP A 151 -28.51 -2.47 -16.18
CA TRP A 151 -27.85 -3.53 -15.45
C TRP A 151 -28.74 -4.14 -14.36
N LEU A 152 -29.48 -3.32 -13.61
CA LEU A 152 -30.45 -3.74 -12.60
C LEU A 152 -31.62 -4.50 -13.25
N LYS A 153 -32.16 -3.94 -14.33
CA LYS A 153 -33.29 -4.56 -15.09
C LYS A 153 -32.93 -5.94 -15.63
N GLN A 154 -31.73 -6.11 -16.19
CA GLN A 154 -31.28 -7.41 -16.71
C GLN A 154 -31.17 -8.48 -15.62
N ARG A 155 -31.04 -8.10 -14.36
CA ARG A 155 -30.96 -8.99 -13.20
C ARG A 155 -32.23 -9.11 -12.39
N GLY A 156 -33.33 -8.51 -12.87
CA GLY A 156 -34.63 -8.54 -12.19
C GLY A 156 -34.59 -7.82 -10.83
N LEU A 157 -33.71 -6.85 -10.66
CA LEU A 157 -33.56 -6.12 -9.39
C LEU A 157 -34.39 -4.84 -9.42
N GLU A 158 -35.38 -4.77 -8.55
CA GLU A 158 -36.27 -3.60 -8.36
C GLU A 158 -35.70 -2.67 -7.27
N CYS A 159 -34.52 -2.12 -7.51
CA CYS A 159 -33.90 -1.17 -6.62
C CYS A 159 -33.39 0.05 -7.39
N HIS A 160 -33.15 1.14 -6.66
CA HIS A 160 -32.64 2.38 -7.22
C HIS A 160 -31.17 2.56 -6.83
N TRP A 161 -30.28 2.63 -7.84
CA TRP A 161 -28.86 2.90 -7.64
C TRP A 161 -28.45 4.09 -8.53
N PRO A 162 -28.67 5.33 -8.05
CA PRO A 162 -28.60 6.54 -8.87
C PRO A 162 -27.17 7.06 -9.09
N VAL A 163 -26.15 6.39 -8.52
CA VAL A 163 -24.78 6.88 -8.55
C VAL A 163 -24.06 6.37 -9.76
N TRP A 164 -23.68 7.28 -10.65
CA TRP A 164 -22.89 7.01 -11.85
C TRP A 164 -22.24 8.31 -12.33
N GLY A 165 -21.18 8.21 -13.12
CA GLY A 165 -20.48 9.35 -13.69
C GLY A 165 -18.97 9.21 -13.65
N LEU A 166 -18.28 10.02 -14.42
CA LEU A 166 -16.82 10.02 -14.47
C LEU A 166 -16.28 10.76 -13.25
N PRO A 167 -15.46 10.10 -12.39
CA PRO A 167 -14.82 10.78 -11.27
C PRO A 167 -13.70 11.71 -11.75
N ALA A 168 -13.45 12.80 -10.99
CA ALA A 168 -12.35 13.71 -11.29
C ALA A 168 -10.98 13.06 -11.04
N ALA A 169 -10.90 12.16 -10.05
CA ALA A 169 -9.70 11.37 -9.77
C ALA A 169 -10.06 9.96 -9.28
N VAL A 170 -9.21 9.00 -9.61
CA VAL A 170 -9.27 7.63 -9.09
C VAL A 170 -8.07 7.41 -8.20
N HIS A 171 -8.32 6.95 -6.98
CA HIS A 171 -7.30 6.52 -6.04
C HIS A 171 -7.32 4.99 -5.94
N ALA A 172 -6.19 4.38 -6.23
CA ALA A 172 -5.96 2.96 -6.04
C ALA A 172 -4.75 2.76 -5.12
N ASP A 173 -4.66 1.60 -4.47
CA ASP A 173 -3.44 1.27 -3.76
C ASP A 173 -2.30 1.01 -4.77
N ASN A 174 -1.04 0.94 -4.28
CA ASN A 174 0.13 0.71 -5.13
C ASN A 174 0.31 -0.78 -5.53
N GLY A 175 -0.77 -1.54 -5.63
CA GLY A 175 -0.76 -2.91 -6.10
C GLY A 175 -0.27 -3.02 -7.55
N ALA A 176 0.34 -4.15 -7.91
CA ALA A 176 0.83 -4.40 -9.27
C ALA A 176 -0.27 -4.29 -10.33
N ASP A 177 -1.52 -4.55 -9.94
CA ASP A 177 -2.71 -4.54 -10.80
C ASP A 177 -3.08 -3.13 -11.29
N PHE A 178 -2.65 -2.10 -10.58
CA PHE A 178 -2.85 -0.69 -10.92
C PHE A 178 -1.64 -0.05 -11.61
N THR A 179 -0.47 -0.69 -11.56
CA THR A 179 0.78 -0.18 -12.14
C THR A 179 1.15 -0.83 -13.46
N ALA A 180 0.35 -1.78 -13.96
CA ALA A 180 0.53 -2.36 -15.28
C ALA A 180 0.42 -1.26 -16.33
N ALA A 181 1.50 -1.02 -17.08
CA ALA A 181 1.52 -0.08 -18.19
C ALA A 181 0.48 -0.53 -19.23
N ALA A 182 -0.34 0.43 -19.65
CA ALA A 182 -1.28 0.25 -20.75
C ALA A 182 -0.54 0.08 -22.08
#